data_76c7c31ec9b69a1a42958f1fbbfcf26d
#
_entry.id   76c7c31ec9b69a1a42958f1fbbfcf26d
#
_cell.length_a   1.000
_cell.length_b   1.000
_cell.length_c   1.000
_cell.angle_alpha   90.00
_cell.angle_beta   90.00
_cell.angle_gamma   90.00
#
_symmetry.space_group_name_H-M   'P 1'
#
loop_
_entity.id
_entity.type
_entity.pdbx_description
1 polymer ?
#
loop_
_entity_poly.entity_id
_entity_poly.type
_entity_poly.pdbx_seq_one_letter_code
_entity_poly.pdbx_strand_id
1 'polypeptide(L)'
;KTWAPVKVSPSLVMSGGKMWGERTSDGRYALCYNPNTDSCHRWPLAVVTSDDGIEFKNMLCVHGEVPQQRYWGFWRDCGPNYIRGLEAGAVSHDGAMYLTYSMNKEDIWVSRIPVPITGRVEAHTKDDFDAMQPRTFVPGWNVYSGVWSRVSLETIHEPGHPDHNALRLRSKDPYDYASATRVFPESDKVRIHAAVMPRQ
;
A
#
# COMPACT_ATOMS: atom_id res chain seq x y z
N LYS A 1 -8.40 -18.12 -32.54
CA LYS A 1 -7.52 -17.73 -31.40
C LYS A 1 -7.62 -18.82 -30.34
N THR A 2 -6.51 -19.38 -29.95
CA THR A 2 -6.40 -20.38 -28.87
C THR A 2 -5.77 -19.70 -27.64
N TRP A 3 -6.30 -20.02 -26.47
CA TRP A 3 -5.70 -19.57 -25.21
C TRP A 3 -4.52 -20.49 -24.86
N ALA A 4 -3.45 -19.91 -24.35
CA ALA A 4 -2.38 -20.69 -23.74
C ALA A 4 -2.86 -21.31 -22.43
N PRO A 5 -2.25 -22.42 -21.98
CA PRO A 5 -2.53 -22.97 -20.66
C PRO A 5 -2.30 -21.94 -19.56
N VAL A 6 -3.19 -21.94 -18.56
CA VAL A 6 -3.05 -21.08 -17.39
C VAL A 6 -1.78 -21.44 -16.62
N LYS A 7 -1.00 -20.42 -16.27
CA LYS A 7 0.21 -20.57 -15.43
C LYS A 7 0.09 -19.65 -14.22
N VAL A 8 0.61 -20.10 -13.10
CA VAL A 8 0.75 -19.27 -11.91
C VAL A 8 1.93 -18.32 -12.14
N SER A 9 1.72 -17.03 -11.89
CA SER A 9 2.82 -16.06 -11.96
C SER A 9 3.76 -16.25 -10.77
N PRO A 10 5.07 -16.45 -10.99
CA PRO A 10 6.01 -16.60 -9.89
C PRO A 10 6.32 -15.26 -9.17
N SER A 11 5.96 -14.14 -9.77
CA SER A 11 6.30 -12.79 -9.28
C SER A 11 5.13 -12.07 -8.59
N LEU A 12 3.95 -12.70 -8.51
CA LEU A 12 2.76 -12.06 -7.97
C LEU A 12 2.18 -12.87 -6.81
N VAL A 13 2.07 -12.23 -5.65
CA VAL A 13 1.41 -12.80 -4.47
C VAL A 13 0.17 -11.99 -4.17
N MET A 14 -0.99 -12.64 -4.17
CA MET A 14 -2.25 -12.00 -3.84
C MET A 14 -3.29 -12.97 -3.31
N SER A 15 -4.26 -12.48 -2.58
CA SER A 15 -5.33 -13.25 -1.94
C SER A 15 -6.68 -13.19 -2.66
N GLY A 16 -6.73 -13.21 -3.96
CA GLY A 16 -8.01 -13.27 -4.68
C GLY A 16 -8.81 -11.97 -4.74
N GLY A 17 -8.18 -10.82 -4.55
CA GLY A 17 -8.77 -9.51 -4.83
C GLY A 17 -8.92 -9.26 -6.34
N LYS A 18 -9.68 -8.22 -6.70
CA LYS A 18 -9.64 -7.72 -8.08
C LYS A 18 -8.30 -7.06 -8.37
N MET A 19 -7.83 -7.25 -9.58
CA MET A 19 -6.67 -6.56 -10.13
C MET A 19 -7.08 -5.78 -11.39
N TRP A 20 -6.27 -4.81 -11.75
CA TRP A 20 -6.38 -4.09 -13.01
C TRP A 20 -5.03 -4.06 -13.70
N GLY A 21 -5.02 -4.47 -14.96
CA GLY A 21 -3.84 -4.41 -15.82
C GLY A 21 -4.11 -3.61 -17.07
N GLU A 22 -3.16 -2.78 -17.44
CA GLU A 22 -3.22 -2.02 -18.69
C GLU A 22 -1.83 -1.84 -19.29
N ARG A 23 -1.80 -1.46 -20.56
CA ARG A 23 -0.59 -1.01 -21.22
C ARG A 23 -0.48 0.50 -21.08
N THR A 24 0.56 0.96 -20.44
CA THR A 24 0.82 2.37 -20.20
C THR A 24 1.31 3.09 -21.45
N SER A 25 1.23 4.43 -21.46
CA SER A 25 1.61 5.26 -22.63
C SER A 25 3.08 5.13 -23.04
N ASP A 26 3.96 4.70 -22.14
CA ASP A 26 5.37 4.37 -22.43
C ASP A 26 5.58 2.96 -23.00
N GLY A 27 4.50 2.22 -23.24
CA GLY A 27 4.50 0.92 -23.91
C GLY A 27 4.72 -0.28 -22.98
N ARG A 28 4.95 -0.08 -21.68
CA ARG A 28 5.06 -1.14 -20.68
C ARG A 28 3.69 -1.61 -20.20
N TYR A 29 3.68 -2.73 -19.49
CA TYR A 29 2.49 -3.20 -18.78
C TYR A 29 2.56 -2.77 -17.33
N ALA A 30 1.44 -2.33 -16.79
CA ALA A 30 1.26 -2.06 -15.36
C ALA A 30 0.13 -2.93 -14.82
N LEU A 31 0.34 -3.52 -13.66
CA LEU A 31 -0.65 -4.31 -12.94
C LEU A 31 -0.83 -3.74 -11.54
N CYS A 32 -2.07 -3.38 -11.21
CA CYS A 32 -2.46 -2.85 -9.92
C CYS A 32 -3.27 -3.89 -9.14
N TYR A 33 -2.89 -4.13 -7.90
CA TYR A 33 -3.49 -5.16 -7.07
C TYR A 33 -3.17 -4.95 -5.59
N ASN A 34 -3.73 -5.79 -4.74
CA ASN A 34 -3.39 -5.82 -3.32
C ASN A 34 -2.40 -6.96 -3.07
N PRO A 35 -1.09 -6.68 -2.85
CA PRO A 35 -0.07 -7.70 -2.58
C PRO A 35 -0.14 -8.20 -1.14
N ASN A 36 -1.23 -8.86 -0.82
CA ASN A 36 -1.55 -9.36 0.51
C ASN A 36 -2.18 -10.74 0.40
N THR A 37 -1.83 -11.65 1.30
CA THR A 37 -2.38 -13.01 1.35
C THR A 37 -3.67 -13.11 2.17
N ASP A 38 -4.01 -12.09 2.95
CA ASP A 38 -5.26 -12.02 3.69
C ASP A 38 -6.40 -11.50 2.82
N SER A 39 -7.47 -12.28 2.67
CA SER A 39 -8.61 -11.92 1.82
C SER A 39 -9.52 -10.85 2.41
N CYS A 40 -9.46 -10.60 3.72
CA CYS A 40 -10.31 -9.63 4.40
C CYS A 40 -9.73 -8.21 4.37
N HIS A 41 -8.44 -8.09 4.10
CA HIS A 41 -7.72 -6.84 4.11
C HIS A 41 -7.20 -6.50 2.71
N ARG A 42 -7.71 -5.42 2.12
CA ARG A 42 -7.42 -5.02 0.73
C ARG A 42 -6.36 -3.93 0.65
N TRP A 43 -5.31 -4.02 1.46
CA TRP A 43 -4.20 -3.07 1.41
C TRP A 43 -2.83 -3.76 1.54
N PRO A 44 -1.78 -3.08 1.10
CA PRO A 44 -1.78 -1.85 0.32
C PRO A 44 -2.37 -2.03 -1.08
N LEU A 45 -2.66 -0.92 -1.77
CA LEU A 45 -2.79 -0.90 -3.21
C LEU A 45 -1.41 -0.65 -3.81
N ALA A 46 -0.93 -1.57 -4.61
CA ALA A 46 0.36 -1.49 -5.25
C ALA A 46 0.25 -1.55 -6.77
N VAL A 47 1.27 -1.06 -7.45
CA VAL A 47 1.50 -1.23 -8.87
C VAL A 47 2.84 -1.92 -9.09
N VAL A 48 2.86 -2.85 -10.02
CA VAL A 48 4.08 -3.48 -10.56
C VAL A 48 4.11 -3.28 -12.05
N THR A 49 5.31 -3.26 -12.63
CA THR A 49 5.51 -3.04 -14.07
C THR A 49 6.18 -4.23 -14.73
N SER A 50 5.93 -4.40 -16.03
CA SER A 50 6.52 -5.45 -16.85
C SER A 50 6.77 -4.94 -18.26
N ASP A 51 7.85 -5.40 -18.87
CA ASP A 51 8.18 -5.12 -20.27
C ASP A 51 7.52 -6.14 -21.23
N ASP A 52 7.24 -7.33 -20.74
CA ASP A 52 6.70 -8.45 -21.52
C ASP A 52 5.27 -8.89 -21.14
N GLY A 53 4.73 -8.37 -20.04
CA GLY A 53 3.42 -8.73 -19.51
C GLY A 53 3.39 -10.09 -18.77
N ILE A 54 4.55 -10.68 -18.49
CA ILE A 54 4.71 -12.00 -17.85
C ILE A 54 5.46 -11.85 -16.53
N GLU A 55 6.64 -11.24 -16.56
CA GLU A 55 7.43 -10.97 -15.37
C GLU A 55 7.16 -9.54 -14.87
N PHE A 56 6.55 -9.45 -13.70
CA PHE A 56 6.26 -8.19 -13.04
C PHE A 56 7.27 -7.91 -11.93
N LYS A 57 7.73 -6.68 -11.87
CA LYS A 57 8.76 -6.20 -10.93
C LYS A 57 8.54 -4.72 -10.58
N ASN A 58 9.44 -4.16 -9.78
CA ASN A 58 9.41 -2.75 -9.40
C ASN A 58 8.11 -2.35 -8.70
N MET A 59 7.75 -3.06 -7.63
CA MET A 59 6.56 -2.75 -6.85
C MET A 59 6.64 -1.35 -6.27
N LEU A 60 5.56 -0.60 -6.43
CA LEU A 60 5.37 0.73 -5.87
C LEU A 60 4.03 0.77 -5.13
N CYS A 61 4.03 1.36 -3.95
CA CYS A 61 2.80 1.63 -3.22
C CYS A 61 2.05 2.79 -3.88
N VAL A 62 0.82 2.53 -4.31
CA VAL A 62 -0.09 3.54 -4.86
C VAL A 62 -0.88 4.19 -3.73
N HIS A 63 -1.40 3.36 -2.82
CA HIS A 63 -2.15 3.80 -1.66
C HIS A 63 -1.95 2.81 -0.51
N GLY A 64 -1.39 3.28 0.57
CA GLY A 64 -1.04 2.45 1.72
C GLY A 64 -1.82 2.77 2.99
N GLU A 65 -2.53 3.90 3.01
CA GLU A 65 -3.36 4.28 4.14
C GLU A 65 -4.76 3.69 4.02
N VAL A 66 -5.32 3.31 5.15
CA VAL A 66 -6.72 2.88 5.23
C VAL A 66 -7.40 3.80 6.25
N PRO A 67 -8.32 4.68 5.80
CA PRO A 67 -9.10 5.48 6.73
C PRO A 67 -10.02 4.59 7.54
N GLN A 68 -10.44 5.10 8.67
CA GLN A 68 -11.39 4.42 9.52
C GLN A 68 -12.68 4.08 8.76
N GLN A 69 -13.11 2.82 8.86
CA GLN A 69 -14.39 2.38 8.33
C GLN A 69 -15.53 3.01 9.12
N ARG A 70 -16.50 3.60 8.44
CA ARG A 70 -17.66 4.29 9.07
C ARG A 70 -18.81 3.33 9.36
N TYR A 71 -18.96 2.30 8.53
CA TYR A 71 -20.08 1.37 8.64
C TYR A 71 -19.56 -0.06 8.71
N TRP A 72 -19.91 -0.75 9.75
CA TRP A 72 -19.63 -2.17 9.87
C TRP A 72 -20.62 -3.01 9.06
N GLY A 73 -20.19 -4.17 8.57
CA GLY A 73 -21.05 -5.14 7.89
C GLY A 73 -20.27 -6.37 7.42
N PHE A 74 -20.95 -7.47 7.28
CA PHE A 74 -20.41 -8.67 6.64
C PHE A 74 -19.95 -8.32 5.22
N TRP A 75 -18.81 -8.84 4.81
CA TRP A 75 -18.21 -8.61 3.48
C TRP A 75 -17.77 -7.16 3.21
N ARG A 76 -17.58 -6.37 4.24
CA ARG A 76 -16.99 -5.05 4.14
C ARG A 76 -15.49 -5.12 4.43
N ASP A 77 -14.73 -5.58 3.44
CA ASP A 77 -13.26 -5.60 3.52
C ASP A 77 -12.72 -4.18 3.59
N CYS A 78 -11.78 -3.94 4.49
CA CYS A 78 -11.10 -2.66 4.61
C CYS A 78 -10.14 -2.43 3.44
N GLY A 79 -9.88 -1.16 3.13
CA GLY A 79 -8.89 -0.74 2.14
C GLY A 79 -9.43 -0.59 0.72
N PRO A 80 -8.52 -0.43 -0.27
CA PRO A 80 -8.83 -0.26 -1.68
C PRO A 80 -9.41 -1.54 -2.31
N ASN A 81 -10.72 -1.53 -2.56
CA ASN A 81 -11.45 -2.63 -3.16
C ASN A 81 -11.83 -2.33 -4.62
N TYR A 82 -12.01 -3.36 -5.45
CA TYR A 82 -12.61 -3.27 -6.79
C TYR A 82 -11.88 -2.29 -7.72
N ILE A 83 -10.56 -2.41 -7.77
CA ILE A 83 -9.67 -1.58 -8.56
C ILE A 83 -10.07 -1.63 -10.04
N ARG A 84 -10.15 -0.46 -10.68
CA ARG A 84 -10.42 -0.32 -12.10
C ARG A 84 -9.71 0.91 -12.67
N GLY A 85 -9.08 0.76 -13.83
CA GLY A 85 -8.51 1.84 -14.61
C GLY A 85 -9.43 2.27 -15.76
N LEU A 86 -8.87 2.99 -16.70
CA LEU A 86 -9.57 3.37 -17.94
C LEU A 86 -9.80 2.14 -18.82
N GLU A 87 -10.87 2.17 -19.59
CA GLU A 87 -11.17 1.10 -20.54
C GLU A 87 -10.09 0.97 -21.62
N ALA A 88 -9.94 -0.23 -22.17
CA ALA A 88 -8.96 -0.50 -23.21
C ALA A 88 -9.14 0.46 -24.42
N GLY A 89 -8.06 1.12 -24.78
CA GLY A 89 -8.05 2.14 -25.84
C GLY A 89 -8.36 3.56 -25.38
N ALA A 90 -8.82 3.76 -24.13
CA ALA A 90 -8.93 5.07 -23.55
C ALA A 90 -7.57 5.53 -23.02
N VAL A 91 -7.15 6.71 -23.44
CA VAL A 91 -5.88 7.33 -22.99
C VAL A 91 -6.25 8.59 -22.22
N SER A 92 -5.64 8.76 -21.04
CA SER A 92 -5.79 10.00 -20.29
C SER A 92 -5.15 11.17 -21.06
N HIS A 93 -5.72 12.36 -20.93
CA HIS A 93 -5.24 13.55 -21.66
C HIS A 93 -3.80 13.97 -21.28
N ASP A 94 -3.32 13.55 -20.12
CA ASP A 94 -1.97 13.86 -19.61
C ASP A 94 -1.02 12.64 -19.63
N GLY A 95 -1.46 11.52 -20.24
CA GLY A 95 -0.67 10.30 -20.36
C GLY A 95 -0.47 9.51 -19.06
N ALA A 96 -0.99 9.99 -17.92
CA ALA A 96 -0.91 9.26 -16.65
C ALA A 96 -1.91 8.11 -16.60
N MET A 97 -1.63 7.10 -15.78
CA MET A 97 -2.55 6.03 -15.45
C MET A 97 -3.50 6.48 -14.32
N TYR A 98 -4.78 6.27 -14.50
CA TYR A 98 -5.80 6.58 -13.49
C TYR A 98 -6.48 5.32 -12.99
N LEU A 99 -6.63 5.21 -11.69
CA LEU A 99 -7.30 4.10 -11.03
C LEU A 99 -8.45 4.63 -10.18
N THR A 100 -9.60 3.99 -10.30
CA THR A 100 -10.70 4.13 -9.35
C THR A 100 -10.80 2.88 -8.48
N TYR A 101 -11.17 3.05 -7.24
CA TYR A 101 -11.40 1.95 -6.30
C TYR A 101 -12.34 2.38 -5.18
N SER A 102 -12.99 1.40 -4.58
CA SER A 102 -13.82 1.65 -3.41
C SER A 102 -12.97 1.53 -2.15
N MET A 103 -12.82 2.63 -1.42
CA MET A 103 -12.17 2.62 -0.12
C MET A 103 -13.15 2.11 0.94
N ASN A 104 -12.80 1.03 1.64
CA ASN A 104 -13.64 0.38 2.65
C ASN A 104 -15.05 -0.03 2.16
N LYS A 105 -15.27 -0.09 0.85
CA LYS A 105 -16.60 -0.21 0.24
C LYS A 105 -17.58 0.91 0.66
N GLU A 106 -17.07 2.09 0.94
CA GLU A 106 -17.82 3.26 1.40
C GLU A 106 -17.71 4.43 0.44
N ASP A 107 -16.50 4.75 0.00
CA ASP A 107 -16.22 5.88 -0.87
C ASP A 107 -15.52 5.43 -2.15
N ILE A 108 -15.69 6.20 -3.22
CA ILE A 108 -14.94 6.02 -4.46
C ILE A 108 -13.75 6.97 -4.46
N TRP A 109 -12.58 6.40 -4.57
CA TRP A 109 -11.32 7.12 -4.62
C TRP A 109 -10.69 7.01 -6.00
N VAL A 110 -9.88 8.01 -6.33
CA VAL A 110 -9.11 8.05 -7.58
C VAL A 110 -7.63 8.26 -7.26
N SER A 111 -6.79 7.42 -7.83
CA SER A 111 -5.33 7.64 -7.81
C SER A 111 -4.84 7.95 -9.21
N ARG A 112 -3.99 8.97 -9.31
CA ARG A 112 -3.24 9.31 -10.53
C ARG A 112 -1.82 8.81 -10.37
N ILE A 113 -1.38 7.96 -11.28
CA ILE A 113 -0.04 7.38 -11.32
C ILE A 113 0.71 7.99 -12.49
N PRO A 114 1.77 8.77 -12.28
CA PRO A 114 2.59 9.31 -13.36
C PRO A 114 3.19 8.20 -14.22
N VAL A 115 3.21 8.40 -15.53
CA VAL A 115 3.88 7.51 -16.48
C VAL A 115 5.02 8.28 -17.14
N PRO A 116 6.22 7.72 -17.28
CA PRO A 116 6.61 6.35 -16.91
C PRO A 116 6.60 6.09 -15.39
N ILE A 117 6.21 4.86 -15.02
CA ILE A 117 6.24 4.43 -13.62
C ILE A 117 7.68 4.03 -13.29
N THR A 118 8.41 4.93 -12.66
CA THR A 118 9.84 4.76 -12.35
C THR A 118 10.13 4.48 -10.88
N GLY A 119 9.13 4.72 -10.00
CA GLY A 119 9.23 4.40 -8.59
C GLY A 119 9.30 2.89 -8.35
N ARG A 120 9.89 2.51 -7.23
CA ARG A 120 9.97 1.13 -6.76
C ARG A 120 10.01 1.10 -5.25
N VAL A 121 9.63 -0.04 -4.66
CA VAL A 121 9.82 -0.29 -3.24
C VAL A 121 11.33 -0.43 -2.95
N GLU A 122 11.80 0.29 -1.95
CA GLU A 122 13.21 0.28 -1.59
C GLU A 122 13.57 -0.98 -0.79
N ALA A 123 14.67 -1.63 -1.17
CA ALA A 123 15.18 -2.81 -0.48
C ALA A 123 15.89 -2.47 0.85
N HIS A 124 16.42 -1.26 0.96
CA HIS A 124 17.11 -0.78 2.14
C HIS A 124 16.54 0.55 2.58
N THR A 125 16.05 0.60 3.80
CA THR A 125 15.49 1.82 4.38
C THR A 125 16.04 2.05 5.77
N LYS A 126 16.13 3.32 6.14
CA LYS A 126 16.38 3.76 7.51
C LYS A 126 15.36 4.87 7.81
N ASP A 127 14.47 4.61 8.73
CA ASP A 127 13.49 5.56 9.20
C ASP A 127 13.81 5.94 10.64
N ASP A 128 14.32 7.14 10.84
CA ASP A 128 14.49 7.75 12.17
C ASP A 128 13.33 8.70 12.52
N PHE A 129 12.47 8.98 11.54
CA PHE A 129 11.28 9.84 11.63
C PHE A 129 11.55 11.33 11.91
N ASP A 130 12.78 11.74 12.21
CA ASP A 130 13.12 13.11 12.65
C ASP A 130 12.89 14.16 11.57
N ALA A 131 13.04 13.77 10.29
CA ALA A 131 12.75 14.65 9.16
C ALA A 131 11.25 14.81 8.86
N MET A 132 10.38 14.05 9.54
CA MET A 132 8.95 14.04 9.30
C MET A 132 8.22 14.95 10.29
N GLN A 133 7.15 15.58 9.83
CA GLN A 133 6.31 16.44 10.69
C GLN A 133 5.42 15.57 11.60
N PRO A 134 5.32 15.84 12.91
CA PRO A 134 4.37 15.14 13.78
C PRO A 134 2.92 15.24 13.27
N ARG A 135 2.16 14.16 13.41
CA ARG A 135 0.75 14.02 12.99
C ARG A 135 0.49 14.08 11.49
N THR A 136 1.49 14.10 10.66
CA THR A 136 1.31 14.02 9.22
C THR A 136 1.33 12.58 8.75
N PHE A 137 1.01 12.41 7.48
CA PHE A 137 1.21 11.18 6.74
C PHE A 137 2.64 10.64 6.95
N VAL A 138 2.78 9.33 7.13
CA VAL A 138 4.07 8.67 7.33
C VAL A 138 4.54 8.07 6.01
N PRO A 139 5.40 8.77 5.27
CA PRO A 139 5.83 8.30 3.95
C PRO A 139 6.45 6.92 4.00
N GLY A 140 6.05 6.06 3.05
CA GLY A 140 6.56 4.72 2.92
C GLY A 140 6.01 3.69 3.91
N TRP A 141 5.12 4.07 4.82
CA TRP A 141 4.45 3.17 5.75
C TRP A 141 2.97 3.06 5.45
N ASN A 142 2.44 1.85 5.49
CA ASN A 142 1.01 1.58 5.46
C ASN A 142 0.48 1.62 6.89
N VAL A 143 -0.41 2.54 7.15
CA VAL A 143 -0.94 2.78 8.49
C VAL A 143 -2.39 2.34 8.56
N TYR A 144 -2.71 1.55 9.57
CA TYR A 144 -4.09 1.22 9.94
C TYR A 144 -4.38 1.73 11.35
N SER A 145 -5.48 2.46 11.47
CA SER A 145 -6.00 2.98 12.75
C SER A 145 -7.47 2.61 12.86
N GLY A 146 -7.81 1.72 13.75
CA GLY A 146 -9.19 1.36 14.09
C GLY A 146 -9.90 2.47 14.88
N VAL A 147 -11.16 2.22 15.27
CA VAL A 147 -12.02 3.22 15.93
C VAL A 147 -11.40 3.81 17.20
N TRP A 148 -10.83 2.94 18.05
CA TRP A 148 -10.19 3.32 19.30
C TRP A 148 -8.68 3.14 19.27
N SER A 149 -8.13 3.03 18.08
CA SER A 149 -6.72 2.82 17.82
C SER A 149 -6.17 3.97 17.02
N ARG A 150 -4.89 4.29 17.20
CA ARG A 150 -4.25 5.37 16.46
C ARG A 150 -2.79 5.06 16.17
N VAL A 151 -2.40 5.37 14.95
CA VAL A 151 -1.01 5.51 14.56
C VAL A 151 -0.71 6.98 14.33
N SER A 152 0.35 7.49 14.92
CA SER A 152 0.76 8.88 14.79
C SER A 152 2.27 9.02 14.87
N LEU A 153 2.81 10.04 14.23
CA LEU A 153 4.15 10.54 14.52
C LEU A 153 4.06 11.51 15.69
N GLU A 154 4.88 11.30 16.68
CA GLU A 154 4.94 12.14 17.88
C GLU A 154 6.38 12.49 18.22
N THR A 155 6.61 13.69 18.70
CA THR A 155 7.89 14.08 19.26
C THR A 155 8.05 13.45 20.64
N ILE A 156 9.16 12.80 20.87
CA ILE A 156 9.53 12.20 22.15
C ILE A 156 10.47 13.13 22.88
N HIS A 157 10.11 13.43 24.12
CA HIS A 157 10.92 14.22 25.04
C HIS A 157 11.51 13.31 26.10
N GLU A 158 12.80 13.10 26.05
CA GLU A 158 13.53 12.29 27.06
C GLU A 158 14.56 13.16 27.77
N PRO A 159 14.62 13.14 29.14
CA PRO A 159 15.59 13.90 29.89
C PRO A 159 17.04 13.53 29.50
N GLY A 160 17.82 14.52 29.12
CA GLY A 160 19.20 14.34 28.71
C GLY A 160 19.44 13.90 27.27
N HIS A 161 18.38 13.76 26.49
CA HIS A 161 18.45 13.45 25.06
C HIS A 161 17.80 14.56 24.24
N PRO A 162 18.30 14.87 23.03
CA PRO A 162 17.60 15.78 22.14
C PRO A 162 16.24 15.19 21.75
N ASP A 163 15.26 16.07 21.58
CA ASP A 163 13.94 15.68 21.09
C ASP A 163 14.05 14.99 19.74
N HIS A 164 13.33 13.89 19.58
CA HIS A 164 13.26 13.13 18.34
C HIS A 164 11.83 12.67 18.06
N ASN A 165 11.55 12.33 16.81
CA ASN A 165 10.25 11.84 16.42
C ASN A 165 10.22 10.32 16.44
N ALA A 166 9.07 9.77 16.83
CA ALA A 166 8.84 8.33 16.79
C ALA A 166 7.45 7.99 16.28
N LEU A 167 7.33 6.84 15.67
CA LEU A 167 6.08 6.27 15.26
C LEU A 167 5.40 5.61 16.48
N ARG A 168 4.26 6.16 16.88
CA ARG A 168 3.47 5.65 17.99
C ARG A 168 2.27 4.86 17.49
N LEU A 169 2.17 3.63 17.96
CA LEU A 169 1.01 2.77 17.79
C LEU A 169 0.28 2.68 19.14
N ARG A 170 -0.97 3.10 19.17
CA ARG A 170 -1.80 3.08 20.36
C ARG A 170 -3.11 2.39 20.06
N SER A 171 -3.42 1.32 20.77
CA SER A 171 -4.73 0.68 20.72
C SER A 171 -5.38 0.73 22.11
N LYS A 172 -6.67 1.09 22.11
CA LYS A 172 -7.55 1.01 23.28
C LYS A 172 -8.74 0.09 23.00
N ASP A 173 -8.75 -0.52 21.84
CA ASP A 173 -9.81 -1.43 21.42
C ASP A 173 -9.40 -2.87 21.69
N PRO A 174 -10.17 -3.64 22.47
CA PRO A 174 -9.87 -5.05 22.69
C PRO A 174 -10.14 -5.95 21.47
N TYR A 175 -10.83 -5.43 20.45
CA TYR A 175 -11.25 -6.18 19.25
C TYR A 175 -10.58 -5.70 17.97
N ASP A 176 -9.79 -4.63 18.03
CA ASP A 176 -9.11 -4.05 16.87
C ASP A 176 -7.69 -3.62 17.27
N TYR A 177 -6.91 -3.19 16.31
CA TYR A 177 -5.50 -2.90 16.49
C TYR A 177 -5.07 -1.61 15.77
N ALA A 178 -3.91 -1.10 16.14
CA ALA A 178 -3.15 -0.12 15.38
C ALA A 178 -1.97 -0.83 14.71
N SER A 179 -1.78 -0.64 13.44
CA SER A 179 -0.62 -1.20 12.75
C SER A 179 0.06 -0.19 11.82
N ALA A 180 1.35 -0.37 11.67
CA ALA A 180 2.14 0.31 10.65
C ALA A 180 3.01 -0.73 9.95
N THR A 181 2.84 -0.84 8.65
CA THR A 181 3.49 -1.87 7.83
C THR A 181 4.41 -1.22 6.81
N ARG A 182 5.64 -1.69 6.73
CA ARG A 182 6.58 -1.36 5.66
C ARG A 182 6.67 -2.51 4.68
N VAL A 183 6.57 -2.20 3.40
CA VAL A 183 6.69 -3.19 2.32
C VAL A 183 8.10 -3.17 1.76
N PHE A 184 8.67 -4.34 1.54
CA PHE A 184 9.98 -4.53 0.91
C PHE A 184 9.85 -5.46 -0.29
N PRO A 185 10.77 -5.41 -1.26
CA PRO A 185 10.85 -6.43 -2.30
C PRO A 185 11.05 -7.82 -1.69
N GLU A 186 10.54 -8.83 -2.36
CA GLU A 186 10.81 -10.22 -1.98
C GLU A 186 12.33 -10.49 -1.90
N SER A 187 12.75 -11.20 -0.87
CA SER A 187 14.16 -11.48 -0.62
C SER A 187 14.34 -12.74 0.20
N ASP A 188 15.33 -13.55 -0.14
CA ASP A 188 15.72 -14.74 0.62
C ASP A 188 16.32 -14.40 1.99
N LYS A 189 16.75 -13.17 2.20
CA LYS A 189 17.37 -12.72 3.46
C LYS A 189 16.89 -11.32 3.81
N VAL A 190 16.33 -11.21 5.01
CA VAL A 190 15.89 -9.93 5.58
C VAL A 190 16.59 -9.72 6.92
N ARG A 191 17.09 -8.50 7.14
CA ARG A 191 17.59 -8.05 8.43
C ARG A 191 16.82 -6.81 8.85
N ILE A 192 16.17 -6.86 10.01
CA ILE A 192 15.41 -5.74 10.57
C ILE A 192 16.06 -5.36 11.90
N HIS A 193 16.33 -4.07 12.07
CA HIS A 193 16.71 -3.47 13.35
C HIS A 193 15.65 -2.42 13.69
N ALA A 194 15.08 -2.53 14.87
CA ALA A 194 14.10 -1.57 15.36
C ALA A 194 14.34 -1.27 16.84
N ALA A 195 14.24 -0.01 17.23
CA ALA A 195 14.12 0.39 18.63
C ALA A 195 12.63 0.46 18.97
N VAL A 196 12.21 -0.22 20.02
CA VAL A 196 10.81 -0.27 20.46
C VAL A 196 10.74 0.10 21.93
N MET A 197 9.87 1.05 22.25
CA MET A 197 9.61 1.47 23.63
C MET A 197 8.15 1.16 24.00
N PRO A 198 7.88 0.04 24.67
CA PRO A 198 6.54 -0.24 25.16
C PRO A 198 6.16 0.75 26.26
N ARG A 199 4.94 1.26 26.21
CA ARG A 199 4.35 2.08 27.27
C ARG A 199 3.04 1.45 27.71
N GLN A 200 2.79 1.40 29.02
CA GLN A 200 1.52 0.98 29.61
C GLN A 200 0.51 2.12 29.61
#